data_531c39e93837fe2002c21822ca5dc090
#
_entry.id   531c39e93837fe2002c21822ca5dc090
#
_cell.length_a   1.000
_cell.length_b   1.000
_cell.length_c   1.000
_cell.angle_alpha   90.00
_cell.angle_beta   90.00
_cell.angle_gamma   90.00
#
_symmetry.space_group_name_H-M   'P 1'
#
loop_
_entity.id
_entity.type
_entity.pdbx_description
1 polymer ?
#
loop_
_entity_poly.entity_id
_entity_poly.type
_entity_poly.pdbx_seq_one_letter_code
_entity_poly.pdbx_strand_id
1 'polypeptide(L)'
;MANYNVYFSPTGTTERVVKHMGESFGSMENIDLSRRDMKNHEMEQGDFCIVGVPSFGGRVPGIATERLRKIKGDRTPAFLLVTYGGRAYEDTLVELKDVFEAQGFVCIGAAAIVAEHSIAHQIEAGRPSAQDYDELDTFAAEVKERLKGNACPVEVPGNRPYKEYKVLPMDIQVSDECMGCGSCVESCPVGAIPFEDPKMTNGEVCISCMRCVEVCPQSARSGNPEKVQMISEKLKMICQPDKANEFF
;
A
#
# COMPACT_ATOMS: atom_id res chain seq x y z
N MET A 1 21.61 5.32 14.03
CA MET A 1 21.07 5.60 12.68
C MET A 1 20.54 4.28 12.14
N ALA A 2 19.24 4.13 12.09
CA ALA A 2 18.54 2.97 11.57
C ALA A 2 17.71 3.36 10.34
N ASN A 3 17.42 2.41 9.45
CA ASN A 3 16.59 2.64 8.29
C ASN A 3 15.37 1.70 8.34
N TYR A 4 14.22 2.21 7.95
CA TYR A 4 12.95 1.50 8.09
C TYR A 4 12.18 1.42 6.79
N ASN A 5 11.69 0.23 6.46
CA ASN A 5 10.64 -0.01 5.46
C ASN A 5 9.31 -0.16 6.19
N VAL A 6 8.42 0.80 6.05
CA VAL A 6 7.06 0.77 6.59
C VAL A 6 6.09 0.55 5.45
N TYR A 7 5.22 -0.45 5.52
CA TYR A 7 4.31 -0.70 4.41
C TYR A 7 2.98 -1.31 4.84
N PHE A 8 1.91 -0.91 4.17
CA PHE A 8 0.65 -1.64 4.14
C PHE A 8 0.55 -2.35 2.79
N SER A 9 0.61 -3.68 2.78
CA SER A 9 0.70 -4.45 1.54
C SER A 9 -0.13 -5.73 1.59
N PRO A 10 -1.45 -5.66 1.41
CA PRO A 10 -2.29 -6.86 1.47
C PRO A 10 -1.94 -7.94 0.44
N THR A 11 -1.61 -7.55 -0.80
CA THR A 11 -1.28 -8.45 -1.91
C THR A 11 0.22 -8.51 -2.26
N GLY A 12 1.08 -7.98 -1.38
CA GLY A 12 2.54 -8.07 -1.52
C GLY A 12 3.18 -7.03 -2.45
N THR A 13 2.44 -6.35 -3.33
CA THR A 13 3.04 -5.47 -4.35
C THR A 13 3.70 -4.24 -3.73
N THR A 14 3.01 -3.51 -2.85
CA THR A 14 3.59 -2.33 -2.17
C THR A 14 4.83 -2.72 -1.36
N GLU A 15 4.81 -3.86 -0.67
CA GLU A 15 5.95 -4.41 0.06
C GLU A 15 7.17 -4.61 -0.85
N ARG A 16 6.97 -5.26 -2.01
CA ARG A 16 8.06 -5.47 -2.98
C ARG A 16 8.69 -4.16 -3.43
N VAL A 17 7.86 -3.16 -3.77
CA VAL A 17 8.36 -1.85 -4.22
C VAL A 17 9.10 -1.10 -3.11
N VAL A 18 8.55 -1.09 -1.89
CA VAL A 18 9.19 -0.45 -0.72
C VAL A 18 10.53 -1.11 -0.40
N LYS A 19 10.57 -2.44 -0.38
CA LYS A 19 11.81 -3.19 -0.10
C LYS A 19 12.86 -2.97 -1.18
N HIS A 20 12.47 -2.99 -2.45
CA HIS A 20 13.38 -2.71 -3.56
C HIS A 20 14.02 -1.31 -3.43
N MET A 21 13.20 -0.27 -3.22
CA MET A 21 13.72 1.08 -2.92
C MET A 21 14.67 1.07 -1.73
N GLY A 22 14.33 0.30 -0.68
CA GLY A 22 15.13 0.18 0.54
C GLY A 22 16.51 -0.42 0.33
N GLU A 23 16.69 -1.33 -0.61
CA GLU A 23 18.00 -1.95 -0.93
C GLU A 23 19.06 -0.90 -1.24
N SER A 24 18.64 0.22 -1.81
CA SER A 24 19.52 1.35 -2.09
C SER A 24 20.08 2.04 -0.83
N PHE A 25 19.45 1.88 0.34
CA PHE A 25 19.79 2.58 1.58
C PHE A 25 20.45 1.67 2.64
N GLY A 26 20.83 0.45 2.26
CA GLY A 26 21.51 -0.50 3.14
C GLY A 26 20.56 -1.37 3.95
N SER A 27 20.92 -1.68 5.20
CA SER A 27 20.07 -2.53 6.04
C SER A 27 18.80 -1.80 6.47
N MET A 28 17.64 -2.42 6.24
CA MET A 28 16.33 -1.87 6.54
C MET A 28 15.58 -2.76 7.53
N GLU A 29 15.01 -2.19 8.58
CA GLU A 29 14.04 -2.87 9.45
C GLU A 29 12.64 -2.79 8.81
N ASN A 30 11.90 -3.91 8.80
CA ASN A 30 10.60 -3.97 8.14
C ASN A 30 9.45 -3.88 9.17
N ILE A 31 8.55 -2.92 8.95
CA ILE A 31 7.33 -2.70 9.73
C ILE A 31 6.12 -2.94 8.83
N ASP A 32 5.48 -4.10 8.98
CA ASP A 32 4.30 -4.48 8.20
C ASP A 32 3.02 -3.97 8.88
N LEU A 33 2.43 -2.93 8.31
CA LEU A 33 1.14 -2.36 8.74
C LEU A 33 -0.06 -3.28 8.46
N SER A 34 0.11 -4.40 7.75
CA SER A 34 -0.96 -5.38 7.54
C SER A 34 -1.18 -6.26 8.76
N ARG A 35 -0.24 -6.32 9.68
CA ARG A 35 -0.32 -7.11 10.92
C ARG A 35 -1.25 -6.46 11.94
N ARG A 36 -2.04 -7.27 12.65
CA ARG A 36 -2.95 -6.79 13.72
C ARG A 36 -2.24 -6.47 15.03
N ASP A 37 -1.13 -7.15 15.29
CA ASP A 37 -0.31 -7.03 16.52
C ASP A 37 0.77 -5.94 16.44
N MET A 38 0.58 -4.96 15.55
CA MET A 38 1.52 -3.87 15.35
C MET A 38 1.73 -3.04 16.62
N LYS A 39 3.00 -2.87 17.01
CA LYS A 39 3.44 -2.07 18.15
C LYS A 39 3.63 -0.60 17.77
N ASN A 40 3.81 0.25 18.76
CA ASN A 40 4.30 1.61 18.57
C ASN A 40 5.79 1.57 18.21
N HIS A 41 6.20 2.49 17.32
CA HIS A 41 7.59 2.68 16.93
C HIS A 41 7.94 4.17 17.08
N GLU A 42 9.15 4.43 17.53
CA GLU A 42 9.72 5.78 17.61
C GLU A 42 11.01 5.78 16.81
N MET A 43 11.18 6.78 15.96
CA MET A 43 12.34 6.95 15.09
C MET A 43 12.98 8.30 15.36
N GLU A 44 14.29 8.34 15.41
CA GLU A 44 15.08 9.53 15.72
C GLU A 44 15.39 10.35 14.46
N GLN A 45 15.85 11.58 14.64
CA GLN A 45 16.23 12.48 13.54
C GLN A 45 17.33 11.89 12.62
N GLY A 46 18.21 11.05 13.16
CA GLY A 46 19.27 10.39 12.40
C GLY A 46 18.82 9.16 11.60
N ASP A 47 17.61 8.69 11.79
CA ASP A 47 17.05 7.54 11.08
C ASP A 47 16.44 7.96 9.72
N PHE A 48 16.14 6.99 8.88
CA PHE A 48 15.45 7.20 7.60
C PHE A 48 14.32 6.21 7.43
N CYS A 49 13.18 6.66 6.90
CA CYS A 49 12.00 5.84 6.71
C CYS A 49 11.51 5.88 5.26
N ILE A 50 11.28 4.72 4.67
CA ILE A 50 10.47 4.57 3.44
C ILE A 50 9.10 4.07 3.84
N VAL A 51 8.05 4.82 3.53
CA VAL A 51 6.68 4.41 3.84
C VAL A 51 5.87 4.21 2.57
N GLY A 52 5.24 3.03 2.43
CA GLY A 52 4.45 2.69 1.25
C GLY A 52 3.05 2.19 1.56
N VAL A 53 2.07 2.68 0.79
CA VAL A 53 0.67 2.24 0.86
C VAL A 53 0.06 2.05 -0.53
N PRO A 54 -0.90 1.15 -0.71
CA PRO A 54 -1.69 1.12 -1.94
C PRO A 54 -2.75 2.22 -1.92
N SER A 55 -3.13 2.70 -3.10
CA SER A 55 -4.27 3.62 -3.24
C SER A 55 -5.59 2.84 -3.31
N PHE A 56 -6.44 2.98 -2.31
CA PHE A 56 -7.78 2.40 -2.31
C PHE A 56 -8.81 3.48 -2.64
N GLY A 57 -9.29 3.45 -3.88
CA GLY A 57 -10.26 4.43 -4.37
C GLY A 57 -9.74 5.88 -4.36
N GLY A 58 -8.42 6.10 -4.43
CA GLY A 58 -7.78 7.41 -4.40
C GLY A 58 -7.51 7.95 -3.01
N ARG A 59 -7.49 7.09 -1.99
CA ARG A 59 -7.23 7.40 -0.58
C ARG A 59 -6.28 6.39 0.06
N VAL A 60 -5.64 6.75 1.15
CA VAL A 60 -4.93 5.81 2.02
C VAL A 60 -5.96 4.86 2.65
N PRO A 61 -5.74 3.53 2.68
CA PRO A 61 -6.63 2.62 3.39
C PRO A 61 -6.78 3.02 4.86
N GLY A 62 -8.02 3.14 5.37
CA GLY A 62 -8.28 3.70 6.70
C GLY A 62 -7.52 2.99 7.82
N ILE A 63 -7.40 1.65 7.75
CA ILE A 63 -6.62 0.87 8.73
C ILE A 63 -5.12 1.17 8.64
N ALA A 64 -4.58 1.50 7.44
CA ALA A 64 -3.19 1.93 7.30
C ALA A 64 -2.99 3.29 7.95
N THR A 65 -3.90 4.26 7.73
CA THR A 65 -3.86 5.57 8.39
C THR A 65 -3.89 5.44 9.92
N GLU A 66 -4.75 4.56 10.46
CA GLU A 66 -4.80 4.30 11.91
C GLU A 66 -3.46 3.78 12.43
N ARG A 67 -2.84 2.83 11.72
CA ARG A 67 -1.59 2.21 12.14
C ARG A 67 -0.36 3.10 11.96
N LEU A 68 -0.35 3.92 10.91
CA LEU A 68 0.69 4.94 10.70
C LEU A 68 0.78 5.91 11.88
N ARG A 69 -0.34 6.22 12.55
CA ARG A 69 -0.36 7.07 13.76
C ARG A 69 0.35 6.46 14.97
N LYS A 70 0.70 5.17 14.94
CA LYS A 70 1.50 4.49 15.96
C LYS A 70 3.01 4.63 15.73
N ILE A 71 3.41 5.24 14.62
CA ILE A 71 4.81 5.47 14.28
C ILE A 71 5.10 6.95 14.48
N LYS A 72 6.09 7.26 15.27
CA LYS A 72 6.51 8.64 15.58
C LYS A 72 7.91 8.89 15.05
N GLY A 73 8.14 10.06 14.51
CA GLY A 73 9.44 10.57 14.14
C GLY A 73 9.80 11.79 14.97
N ASP A 74 11.09 12.09 15.04
CA ASP A 74 11.64 13.33 15.56
C ASP A 74 12.36 14.08 14.43
N ARG A 75 11.61 14.76 13.57
CA ARG A 75 12.08 15.33 12.30
C ARG A 75 12.81 14.31 11.41
N THR A 76 12.43 13.05 11.54
CA THR A 76 13.00 11.92 10.82
C THR A 76 12.71 12.08 9.32
N PRO A 77 13.71 12.05 8.44
CA PRO A 77 13.48 12.06 6.99
C PRO A 77 12.66 10.86 6.55
N ALA A 78 11.68 11.10 5.67
CA ALA A 78 10.85 10.04 5.12
C ALA A 78 10.68 10.15 3.60
N PHE A 79 10.66 9.01 2.92
CA PHE A 79 10.27 8.87 1.52
C PHE A 79 8.88 8.22 1.43
N LEU A 80 7.99 8.85 0.68
CA LEU A 80 6.60 8.40 0.52
C LEU A 80 6.45 7.58 -0.76
N LEU A 81 5.76 6.44 -0.68
CA LEU A 81 5.50 5.58 -1.83
C LEU A 81 4.03 5.18 -1.89
N VAL A 82 3.40 5.40 -3.03
CA VAL A 82 2.04 4.94 -3.31
C VAL A 82 2.06 3.99 -4.49
N THR A 83 1.44 2.81 -4.36
CA THR A 83 1.17 1.91 -5.49
C THR A 83 -0.29 2.01 -5.89
N TYR A 84 -0.59 1.97 -7.20
CA TYR A 84 -1.96 2.07 -7.69
C TYR A 84 -2.17 1.34 -9.02
N GLY A 85 -3.39 0.83 -9.23
CA GLY A 85 -3.75 0.01 -10.39
C GLY A 85 -4.20 0.83 -11.61
N GLY A 86 -3.34 1.70 -12.15
CA GLY A 86 -3.47 2.36 -13.45
C GLY A 86 -4.51 3.49 -13.56
N ARG A 87 -5.57 3.56 -12.73
CA ARG A 87 -6.59 4.62 -12.88
C ARG A 87 -6.06 5.98 -12.40
N ALA A 88 -5.94 6.15 -11.11
CA ALA A 88 -5.41 7.34 -10.45
C ALA A 88 -5.22 7.07 -8.95
N TYR A 89 -4.23 7.71 -8.34
CA TYR A 89 -4.02 7.67 -6.89
C TYR A 89 -4.66 8.87 -6.16
N GLU A 90 -5.13 9.86 -6.90
CA GLU A 90 -5.88 11.05 -6.45
C GLU A 90 -5.27 11.68 -5.18
N ASP A 91 -5.93 11.59 -4.02
CA ASP A 91 -5.48 12.24 -2.79
C ASP A 91 -4.61 11.33 -1.91
N THR A 92 -4.29 10.09 -2.35
CA THR A 92 -3.54 9.13 -1.53
C THR A 92 -2.17 9.65 -1.10
N LEU A 93 -1.44 10.30 -2.01
CA LEU A 93 -0.08 10.75 -1.73
C LEU A 93 -0.06 11.94 -0.78
N VAL A 94 -0.94 12.91 -0.98
CA VAL A 94 -1.05 14.07 -0.08
C VAL A 94 -1.59 13.67 1.30
N GLU A 95 -2.52 12.70 1.37
CA GLU A 95 -3.00 12.17 2.64
C GLU A 95 -1.89 11.44 3.40
N LEU A 96 -1.08 10.61 2.71
CA LEU A 96 0.06 9.93 3.31
C LEU A 96 1.07 10.93 3.87
N LYS A 97 1.39 11.99 3.11
CA LYS A 97 2.25 13.09 3.54
C LYS A 97 1.73 13.74 4.82
N ASP A 98 0.47 14.18 4.82
CA ASP A 98 -0.14 14.87 5.97
C ASP A 98 -0.14 13.99 7.23
N VAL A 99 -0.45 12.69 7.07
CA VAL A 99 -0.43 11.74 8.18
C VAL A 99 0.99 11.60 8.75
N PHE A 100 2.00 11.50 7.90
CA PHE A 100 3.38 11.28 8.32
C PHE A 100 4.00 12.55 8.94
N GLU A 101 3.78 13.70 8.33
CA GLU A 101 4.25 14.98 8.88
C GLU A 101 3.61 15.30 10.24
N ALA A 102 2.32 14.96 10.42
CA ALA A 102 1.66 15.06 11.72
C ALA A 102 2.24 14.12 12.80
N GLN A 103 3.00 13.10 12.41
CA GLN A 103 3.72 12.21 13.33
C GLN A 103 5.18 12.63 13.55
N GLY A 104 5.64 13.78 13.02
CA GLY A 104 6.97 14.32 13.24
C GLY A 104 8.02 13.96 12.18
N PHE A 105 7.60 13.43 11.03
CA PHE A 105 8.50 13.16 9.90
C PHE A 105 8.68 14.38 8.99
N VAL A 106 9.77 14.41 8.24
CA VAL A 106 10.02 15.35 7.15
C VAL A 106 10.02 14.57 5.84
N CYS A 107 8.97 14.75 5.04
CA CYS A 107 8.81 14.03 3.77
C CYS A 107 9.70 14.64 2.69
N ILE A 108 10.83 14.01 2.37
CA ILE A 108 11.89 14.55 1.49
C ILE A 108 11.81 14.09 0.04
N GLY A 109 10.90 13.21 -0.28
CA GLY A 109 10.65 12.72 -1.62
C GLY A 109 9.42 11.83 -1.64
N ALA A 110 8.86 11.63 -2.82
CA ALA A 110 7.70 10.79 -3.00
C ALA A 110 7.67 10.12 -4.38
N ALA A 111 6.99 8.97 -4.48
CA ALA A 111 6.70 8.32 -5.75
C ALA A 111 5.30 7.73 -5.80
N ALA A 112 4.68 7.79 -6.98
CA ALA A 112 3.46 7.07 -7.31
C ALA A 112 3.78 6.03 -8.41
N ILE A 113 3.80 4.77 -8.01
CA ILE A 113 4.22 3.64 -8.85
C ILE A 113 2.99 2.90 -9.37
N VAL A 114 2.94 2.75 -10.68
CA VAL A 114 1.89 1.97 -11.34
C VAL A 114 2.11 0.49 -11.05
N ALA A 115 1.03 -0.21 -10.73
CA ALA A 115 1.06 -1.60 -10.36
C ALA A 115 -0.14 -2.35 -10.94
N GLU A 116 -0.03 -3.65 -11.12
CA GLU A 116 -1.16 -4.50 -11.45
C GLU A 116 -2.29 -4.31 -10.46
N HIS A 117 -3.51 -4.16 -10.98
CA HIS A 117 -4.67 -3.90 -10.15
C HIS A 117 -5.09 -5.15 -9.36
N SER A 118 -5.14 -5.08 -8.03
CA SER A 118 -5.35 -6.22 -7.13
C SER A 118 -6.68 -6.97 -7.26
N ILE A 119 -7.65 -6.44 -8.02
CA ILE A 119 -8.95 -7.06 -8.29
C ILE A 119 -9.08 -7.41 -9.79
N ALA A 120 -8.66 -6.51 -10.66
CA ALA A 120 -8.78 -6.62 -12.12
C ALA A 120 -7.37 -6.81 -12.72
N HIS A 121 -6.79 -8.00 -12.56
CA HIS A 121 -5.39 -8.32 -12.88
C HIS A 121 -4.97 -8.02 -14.33
N GLN A 122 -5.91 -7.92 -15.27
CA GLN A 122 -5.65 -7.51 -16.65
C GLN A 122 -5.35 -6.01 -16.81
N ILE A 123 -5.57 -5.20 -15.77
CA ILE A 123 -5.22 -3.78 -15.76
C ILE A 123 -3.81 -3.63 -15.21
N GLU A 124 -2.92 -3.04 -16.00
CA GLU A 124 -1.50 -2.89 -15.71
C GLU A 124 -0.81 -4.22 -15.38
N ALA A 125 -1.23 -5.29 -16.08
CA ALA A 125 -0.75 -6.65 -15.85
C ALA A 125 0.79 -6.72 -15.91
N GLY A 126 1.39 -7.39 -14.93
CA GLY A 126 2.84 -7.56 -14.84
C GLY A 126 3.61 -6.34 -14.31
N ARG A 127 2.92 -5.27 -13.90
CA ARG A 127 3.58 -4.13 -13.26
C ARG A 127 3.60 -4.25 -11.72
N PRO A 128 4.65 -3.73 -11.06
CA PRO A 128 5.82 -3.05 -11.61
C PRO A 128 6.71 -3.98 -12.44
N SER A 129 7.13 -3.51 -13.62
CA SER A 129 8.05 -4.17 -14.52
C SER A 129 9.52 -3.89 -14.15
N ALA A 130 10.47 -4.51 -14.83
CA ALA A 130 11.89 -4.18 -14.65
C ALA A 130 12.18 -2.69 -14.91
N GLN A 131 11.55 -2.09 -15.92
CA GLN A 131 11.70 -0.66 -16.20
C GLN A 131 11.20 0.21 -15.03
N ASP A 132 10.09 -0.16 -14.39
CA ASP A 132 9.57 0.59 -13.22
C ASP A 132 10.56 0.57 -12.06
N TYR A 133 11.24 -0.55 -11.86
CA TYR A 133 12.29 -0.67 -10.85
C TYR A 133 13.56 0.12 -11.22
N ASP A 134 13.98 0.13 -12.49
CA ASP A 134 15.11 0.95 -12.96
C ASP A 134 14.84 2.46 -12.77
N GLU A 135 13.61 2.91 -13.02
CA GLU A 135 13.18 4.30 -12.74
C GLU A 135 13.25 4.60 -11.23
N LEU A 136 12.79 3.67 -10.39
CA LEU A 136 12.84 3.81 -8.93
C LEU A 136 14.29 3.85 -8.41
N ASP A 137 15.18 3.03 -8.95
CA ASP A 137 16.61 3.01 -8.61
C ASP A 137 17.30 4.33 -8.97
N THR A 138 16.97 4.86 -10.14
CA THR A 138 17.46 6.18 -10.57
C THR A 138 17.03 7.26 -9.60
N PHE A 139 15.76 7.26 -9.19
CA PHE A 139 15.26 8.24 -8.22
C PHE A 139 15.80 8.01 -6.80
N ALA A 140 16.10 6.78 -6.42
CA ALA A 140 16.74 6.47 -5.14
C ALA A 140 18.10 7.18 -4.98
N ALA A 141 18.85 7.35 -6.08
CA ALA A 141 20.10 8.11 -6.07
C ALA A 141 19.87 9.59 -5.73
N GLU A 142 18.81 10.20 -6.28
CA GLU A 142 18.44 11.59 -5.95
C GLU A 142 18.03 11.74 -4.48
N VAL A 143 17.23 10.78 -3.95
CA VAL A 143 16.83 10.78 -2.53
C VAL A 143 18.05 10.67 -1.61
N LYS A 144 19.06 9.87 -1.97
CA LYS A 144 20.33 9.80 -1.22
C LYS A 144 21.04 11.15 -1.14
N GLU A 145 21.04 11.91 -2.24
CA GLU A 145 21.64 13.26 -2.23
C GLU A 145 20.82 14.23 -1.36
N ARG A 146 19.50 14.15 -1.39
CA ARG A 146 18.62 14.94 -0.51
C ARG A 146 18.88 14.64 0.98
N LEU A 147 19.15 13.38 1.33
CA LEU A 147 19.47 12.96 2.70
C LEU A 147 20.80 13.56 3.21
N LYS A 148 21.77 13.86 2.33
CA LYS A 148 23.04 14.48 2.73
C LYS A 148 22.93 15.98 3.01
N GLY A 149 21.88 16.62 2.48
CA GLY A 149 21.61 18.04 2.63
C GLY A 149 20.67 18.36 3.79
N ASN A 150 20.15 19.60 3.81
CA ASN A 150 19.06 19.95 4.69
C ASN A 150 17.76 19.34 4.11
N ALA A 151 17.14 18.41 4.84
CA ALA A 151 15.89 17.80 4.46
C ALA A 151 14.80 18.90 4.29
N CYS A 152 14.37 19.13 3.05
CA CYS A 152 13.27 20.04 2.72
C CYS A 152 12.03 19.21 2.39
N PRO A 153 10.85 19.56 2.92
CA PRO A 153 9.61 18.89 2.58
C PRO A 153 9.31 18.96 1.08
N VAL A 154 8.93 17.82 0.49
CA VAL A 154 8.48 17.75 -0.90
C VAL A 154 7.03 18.18 -1.02
N GLU A 155 6.67 18.85 -2.11
CA GLU A 155 5.28 19.06 -2.49
C GLU A 155 4.78 17.89 -3.34
N VAL A 156 3.56 17.44 -3.06
CA VAL A 156 2.92 16.31 -3.76
C VAL A 156 1.52 16.67 -4.20
N PRO A 157 1.02 16.09 -5.31
CA PRO A 157 -0.33 16.33 -5.80
C PRO A 157 -1.40 15.75 -4.88
N GLY A 158 -2.59 16.32 -4.95
CA GLY A 158 -3.80 15.93 -4.23
C GLY A 158 -4.60 17.14 -3.74
N ASN A 159 -5.78 16.90 -3.23
CA ASN A 159 -6.70 17.93 -2.80
C ASN A 159 -6.90 17.92 -1.27
N ARG A 160 -7.17 19.10 -0.70
CA ARG A 160 -7.66 19.27 0.66
C ARG A 160 -8.91 20.14 0.62
N PRO A 161 -10.09 19.66 1.10
CA PRO A 161 -10.31 18.37 1.75
C PRO A 161 -10.18 17.20 0.78
N TYR A 162 -9.74 16.04 1.30
CA TYR A 162 -9.64 14.81 0.52
C TYR A 162 -11.01 14.35 0.03
N LYS A 163 -11.03 13.62 -1.08
CA LYS A 163 -12.25 12.93 -1.54
C LYS A 163 -12.79 12.00 -0.46
N GLU A 164 -14.08 11.72 -0.51
CA GLU A 164 -14.72 10.78 0.40
C GLU A 164 -14.12 9.37 0.27
N TYR A 165 -13.73 8.77 1.40
CA TYR A 165 -13.27 7.39 1.43
C TYR A 165 -14.44 6.42 1.27
N LYS A 166 -14.38 5.57 0.26
CA LYS A 166 -15.42 4.55 0.02
C LYS A 166 -14.77 3.19 -0.20
N VAL A 167 -15.21 2.20 0.57
CA VAL A 167 -14.90 0.80 0.32
C VAL A 167 -15.90 0.26 -0.70
N LEU A 168 -15.39 -0.38 -1.76
CA LEU A 168 -16.24 -1.11 -2.70
C LEU A 168 -16.32 -2.58 -2.25
N PRO A 169 -17.49 -3.05 -1.77
CA PRO A 169 -17.61 -4.41 -1.25
C PRO A 169 -17.43 -5.44 -2.38
N MET A 170 -16.45 -6.34 -2.22
CA MET A 170 -16.17 -7.40 -3.19
C MET A 170 -16.94 -8.70 -2.92
N ASP A 171 -17.65 -8.77 -1.80
CA ASP A 171 -18.44 -9.95 -1.39
C ASP A 171 -17.65 -11.25 -1.59
N ILE A 172 -16.62 -11.40 -0.76
CA ILE A 172 -15.67 -12.53 -0.87
C ILE A 172 -16.40 -13.85 -0.78
N GLN A 173 -16.26 -14.66 -1.81
CA GLN A 173 -16.81 -16.02 -1.91
C GLN A 173 -15.77 -17.05 -1.51
N VAL A 174 -16.25 -18.21 -1.05
CA VAL A 174 -15.41 -19.34 -0.64
C VAL A 174 -15.98 -20.61 -1.26
N SER A 175 -15.12 -21.32 -2.02
CA SER A 175 -15.48 -22.59 -2.66
C SER A 175 -15.37 -23.79 -1.70
N ASP A 176 -15.83 -24.94 -2.15
CA ASP A 176 -15.76 -26.18 -1.39
C ASP A 176 -14.33 -26.71 -1.20
N GLU A 177 -13.36 -26.17 -1.95
CA GLU A 177 -11.91 -26.47 -1.80
C GLU A 177 -11.34 -25.92 -0.46
N CYS A 178 -12.13 -25.14 0.27
CA CYS A 178 -11.67 -24.59 1.56
C CYS A 178 -11.51 -25.68 2.61
N MET A 179 -10.28 -25.89 3.05
CA MET A 179 -9.90 -26.87 4.09
C MET A 179 -10.01 -26.32 5.52
N GLY A 180 -10.41 -25.08 5.72
CA GLY A 180 -10.49 -24.47 7.05
C GLY A 180 -9.12 -24.21 7.71
N CYS A 181 -8.03 -24.07 6.96
CA CYS A 181 -6.66 -23.93 7.48
C CYS A 181 -6.38 -22.66 8.31
N GLY A 182 -7.25 -21.66 8.28
CA GLY A 182 -7.13 -20.44 9.08
C GLY A 182 -6.17 -19.36 8.52
N SER A 183 -5.38 -19.62 7.48
CA SER A 183 -4.42 -18.64 6.93
C SER A 183 -5.05 -17.28 6.61
N CYS A 184 -6.26 -17.26 6.06
CA CYS A 184 -7.01 -16.05 5.77
C CYS A 184 -7.49 -15.31 7.04
N VAL A 185 -7.77 -16.04 8.12
CA VAL A 185 -8.17 -15.49 9.43
C VAL A 185 -6.99 -14.74 10.05
N GLU A 186 -5.84 -15.38 10.13
CA GLU A 186 -4.63 -14.81 10.72
C GLU A 186 -4.13 -13.59 9.93
N SER A 187 -4.19 -13.69 8.59
CA SER A 187 -3.66 -12.66 7.70
C SER A 187 -4.62 -11.47 7.49
N CYS A 188 -5.90 -11.57 7.89
CA CYS A 188 -6.86 -10.50 7.66
C CYS A 188 -6.50 -9.25 8.47
N PRO A 189 -6.16 -8.10 7.83
CA PRO A 189 -5.69 -6.93 8.55
C PRO A 189 -6.75 -6.30 9.46
N VAL A 190 -8.03 -6.53 9.17
CA VAL A 190 -9.15 -5.96 9.92
C VAL A 190 -9.95 -6.98 10.73
N GLY A 191 -9.55 -8.28 10.69
CA GLY A 191 -10.25 -9.33 11.44
C GLY A 191 -11.67 -9.63 10.92
N ALA A 192 -11.93 -9.43 9.62
CA ALA A 192 -13.23 -9.65 9.03
C ALA A 192 -13.63 -11.13 8.86
N ILE A 193 -12.72 -12.07 9.15
CA ILE A 193 -12.94 -13.52 9.01
C ILE A 193 -12.88 -14.13 10.40
N PRO A 194 -13.99 -14.69 10.93
CA PRO A 194 -14.01 -15.29 12.25
C PRO A 194 -13.20 -16.60 12.30
N PHE A 195 -12.59 -16.87 13.43
CA PHE A 195 -11.79 -18.10 13.62
C PHE A 195 -12.66 -19.35 13.62
N GLU A 196 -13.85 -19.24 14.17
CA GLU A 196 -14.81 -20.33 14.33
C GLU A 196 -15.42 -20.78 12.98
N ASP A 197 -15.47 -19.88 12.02
CA ASP A 197 -15.94 -20.16 10.67
C ASP A 197 -15.10 -19.44 9.61
N PRO A 198 -13.96 -20.04 9.19
CA PRO A 198 -13.11 -19.47 8.15
C PRO A 198 -13.74 -19.35 6.77
N LYS A 199 -14.91 -19.92 6.54
CA LYS A 199 -15.67 -19.75 5.29
C LYS A 199 -16.46 -18.45 5.26
N MET A 200 -16.81 -17.90 6.41
CA MET A 200 -17.51 -16.62 6.52
C MET A 200 -16.58 -15.42 6.25
N THR A 201 -17.17 -14.32 5.83
CA THR A 201 -16.52 -13.00 5.79
C THR A 201 -17.53 -11.93 6.22
N ASN A 202 -17.24 -11.20 7.28
CA ASN A 202 -18.06 -10.07 7.71
C ASN A 202 -17.87 -8.88 6.73
N GLY A 203 -18.88 -8.65 5.88
CA GLY A 203 -18.86 -7.60 4.86
C GLY A 203 -18.81 -6.17 5.42
N GLU A 204 -19.32 -5.94 6.64
CA GLU A 204 -19.28 -4.61 7.28
C GLU A 204 -17.88 -4.22 7.75
N VAL A 205 -17.04 -5.21 8.07
CA VAL A 205 -15.65 -5.02 8.50
C VAL A 205 -14.68 -5.12 7.34
N CYS A 206 -15.02 -5.89 6.30
CA CYS A 206 -14.15 -6.19 5.17
C CYS A 206 -13.83 -4.93 4.34
N ILE A 207 -12.55 -4.64 4.17
CA ILE A 207 -12.05 -3.52 3.35
C ILE A 207 -11.72 -3.92 1.90
N SER A 208 -12.11 -5.10 1.46
CA SER A 208 -11.90 -5.63 0.10
C SER A 208 -10.44 -5.59 -0.39
N CYS A 209 -9.49 -5.78 0.53
CA CYS A 209 -8.05 -5.68 0.26
C CYS A 209 -7.46 -6.89 -0.48
N MET A 210 -8.24 -7.92 -0.73
CA MET A 210 -7.89 -9.18 -1.40
C MET A 210 -6.81 -10.04 -0.70
N ARG A 211 -6.34 -9.68 0.49
CA ARG A 211 -5.30 -10.47 1.19
C ARG A 211 -5.72 -11.92 1.44
N CYS A 212 -6.98 -12.15 1.82
CA CYS A 212 -7.49 -13.49 2.07
C CYS A 212 -7.56 -14.36 0.80
N VAL A 213 -7.65 -13.72 -0.37
CA VAL A 213 -7.58 -14.39 -1.68
C VAL A 213 -6.13 -14.78 -1.97
N GLU A 214 -5.21 -13.82 -1.81
CA GLU A 214 -3.77 -13.97 -2.08
C GLU A 214 -3.11 -15.06 -1.21
N VAL A 215 -3.44 -15.10 0.08
CA VAL A 215 -2.80 -16.04 1.03
C VAL A 215 -3.46 -17.41 1.07
N CYS A 216 -4.52 -17.66 0.30
CA CYS A 216 -5.23 -18.93 0.34
C CYS A 216 -4.45 -20.03 -0.38
N PRO A 217 -3.91 -21.04 0.31
CA PRO A 217 -3.07 -22.06 -0.34
C PRO A 217 -3.86 -22.98 -1.28
N GLN A 218 -5.19 -23.02 -1.15
CA GLN A 218 -6.09 -23.79 -2.01
C GLN A 218 -6.78 -22.92 -3.07
N SER A 219 -6.45 -21.63 -3.18
CA SER A 219 -7.16 -20.68 -4.06
C SER A 219 -8.69 -20.73 -3.89
N ALA A 220 -9.16 -21.13 -2.71
CA ALA A 220 -10.57 -21.31 -2.39
C ALA A 220 -11.33 -20.01 -2.16
N ARG A 221 -10.66 -18.86 -2.11
CA ARG A 221 -11.30 -17.55 -1.93
C ARG A 221 -11.18 -16.70 -3.17
N SER A 222 -12.26 -15.98 -3.49
CA SER A 222 -12.29 -15.04 -4.61
C SER A 222 -13.21 -13.87 -4.30
N GLY A 223 -13.05 -12.75 -5.01
CA GLY A 223 -14.10 -11.73 -5.09
C GLY A 223 -15.31 -12.30 -5.84
N ASN A 224 -16.50 -11.74 -5.58
CA ASN A 224 -17.69 -12.09 -6.35
C ASN A 224 -17.42 -11.90 -7.86
N PRO A 225 -17.58 -12.92 -8.71
CA PRO A 225 -17.21 -12.86 -10.14
C PRO A 225 -17.91 -11.74 -10.91
N GLU A 226 -19.19 -11.48 -10.63
CA GLU A 226 -19.95 -10.42 -11.30
C GLU A 226 -19.39 -9.04 -10.94
N LYS A 227 -19.02 -8.83 -9.67
CA LYS A 227 -18.39 -7.59 -9.22
C LYS A 227 -16.99 -7.41 -9.80
N VAL A 228 -16.19 -8.48 -9.85
CA VAL A 228 -14.86 -8.47 -10.50
C VAL A 228 -15.00 -8.11 -11.97
N GLN A 229 -15.95 -8.71 -12.69
CA GLN A 229 -16.20 -8.41 -14.11
C GLN A 229 -16.63 -6.94 -14.28
N MET A 230 -17.61 -6.47 -13.52
CA MET A 230 -18.09 -5.08 -13.59
C MET A 230 -16.96 -4.06 -13.36
N ILE A 231 -16.11 -4.31 -12.35
CA ILE A 231 -14.93 -3.44 -12.07
C ILE A 231 -13.95 -3.50 -13.23
N SER A 232 -13.67 -4.68 -13.75
CA SER A 232 -12.74 -4.90 -14.86
C SER A 232 -13.19 -4.14 -16.12
N GLU A 233 -14.46 -4.24 -16.49
CA GLU A 233 -15.04 -3.54 -17.62
C GLU A 233 -14.97 -2.01 -17.43
N LYS A 234 -15.35 -1.54 -16.24
CA LYS A 234 -15.26 -0.11 -15.92
C LYS A 234 -13.82 0.41 -16.00
N LEU A 235 -12.86 -0.31 -15.43
CA LEU A 235 -11.45 0.09 -15.44
C LEU A 235 -10.88 0.11 -16.87
N LYS A 236 -11.21 -0.88 -17.71
CA LYS A 236 -10.83 -0.89 -19.13
C LYS A 236 -11.27 0.36 -19.90
N MET A 237 -12.42 0.93 -19.52
CA MET A 237 -12.93 2.15 -20.18
C MET A 237 -12.24 3.43 -19.70
N ILE A 238 -11.73 3.46 -18.48
CA ILE A 238 -11.23 4.70 -17.85
C ILE A 238 -9.73 4.72 -17.60
N CYS A 239 -9.06 3.56 -17.57
CA CYS A 239 -7.61 3.50 -17.47
C CYS A 239 -6.98 3.79 -18.85
N GLN A 240 -6.01 4.69 -18.86
CA GLN A 240 -5.19 4.92 -20.06
C GLN A 240 -4.08 3.85 -20.07
N PRO A 241 -3.77 3.28 -21.23
CA PRO A 241 -2.63 2.39 -21.37
C PRO A 241 -1.30 3.15 -21.15
N ASP A 242 -0.26 2.40 -20.79
CA ASP A 242 1.13 2.90 -20.67
C ASP A 242 1.29 4.07 -19.69
N LYS A 243 0.60 4.02 -18.58
CA LYS A 243 0.72 5.05 -17.55
C LYS A 243 2.13 5.10 -16.97
N ALA A 244 2.72 6.29 -16.88
CA ALA A 244 4.04 6.50 -16.32
C ALA A 244 3.99 6.53 -14.78
N ASN A 245 5.11 6.15 -14.14
CA ASN A 245 5.35 6.45 -12.74
C ASN A 245 5.59 7.96 -12.55
N GLU A 246 5.32 8.44 -11.36
CA GLU A 246 5.52 9.85 -11.02
C GLU A 246 6.46 9.96 -9.81
N PHE A 247 7.41 10.89 -9.85
CA PHE A 247 8.42 11.11 -8.82
C PHE A 247 8.46 12.59 -8.44
N PHE A 248 8.65 12.89 -7.12
CA PHE A 248 8.54 14.23 -6.53
C PHE A 248 9.69 14.55 -5.59
#